data_d0e9ffb26680842dc8c06dd302f5078a
#
_entry.id   d0e9ffb26680842dc8c06dd302f5078a
#
_cell.length_a   1.000
_cell.length_b   1.000
_cell.length_c   1.000
_cell.angle_alpha   90.00
_cell.angle_beta   90.00
_cell.angle_gamma   90.00
#
_symmetry.space_group_name_H-M   'P 1'
#
loop_
_entity.id
_entity.type
_entity.pdbx_description
1 polymer ?
#
loop_
_entity_poly.entity_id
_entity_poly.type
_entity_poly.pdbx_seq_one_letter_code
_entity_poly.pdbx_strand_id
1 'polypeptide(L)'
;MKRGILKQKEANRVYDQTGNTASQRWPTEIRLSSDKRRLNVSFDDGSASSITAELLRVESPSAEVQGHGAGQKTTPAGKRNVTISRIDPVGNYAIRIAFSDGHDTGLFTWELLHDYGQRHDSLMADYESRLNDAGQGRG
;
A
#
# COMPACT_ATOMS: atom_id res chain seq x y z
N MET A 1 12.73 -5.21 8.52
CA MET A 1 13.09 -4.27 9.36
C MET A 1 12.06 -3.93 10.32
N LYS A 2 12.38 -3.82 11.46
CA LYS A 2 11.50 -3.55 12.30
C LYS A 2 11.82 -2.30 12.84
N ARG A 3 11.12 -1.47 12.95
CA ARG A 3 11.34 -0.36 13.57
C ARG A 3 10.24 0.51 13.42
N GLY A 4 9.83 1.14 14.34
CA GLY A 4 8.83 2.13 14.25
C GLY A 4 9.41 3.24 13.44
N ILE A 5 8.95 3.43 12.26
CA ILE A 5 9.47 4.45 11.42
C ILE A 5 9.25 5.80 12.03
N LEU A 6 8.12 6.01 12.69
CA LEU A 6 7.81 7.30 13.23
C LEU A 6 7.64 7.25 14.71
N LYS A 7 8.27 8.16 15.37
CA LYS A 7 8.14 8.27 16.78
C LYS A 7 7.55 9.56 17.22
N GLN A 8 7.23 10.45 16.31
CA GLN A 8 6.70 11.74 16.71
C GLN A 8 5.26 11.86 16.36
N LYS A 9 4.50 10.81 16.50
CA LYS A 9 3.13 10.86 16.07
C LYS A 9 2.36 11.97 16.73
N GLU A 10 2.71 12.33 17.92
CA GLU A 10 1.96 13.38 18.58
C GLU A 10 2.30 14.73 18.07
N ALA A 11 3.54 14.93 17.62
CA ALA A 11 3.92 16.19 17.06
C ALA A 11 3.32 16.40 15.68
N ASN A 12 2.87 15.31 15.06
CA ASN A 12 2.35 15.40 13.72
C ASN A 12 0.85 15.22 13.64
N ARG A 13 0.18 15.42 14.73
CA ARG A 13 -1.24 15.26 14.75
C ARG A 13 -1.89 16.37 13.94
N VAL A 14 -2.89 16.01 13.14
CA VAL A 14 -3.53 16.99 12.27
C VAL A 14 -4.95 17.23 12.72
N TYR A 15 -5.49 18.36 12.31
CA TYR A 15 -6.83 18.77 12.65
C TYR A 15 -7.63 18.98 11.38
N ASP A 16 -8.91 18.70 11.42
CA ASP A 16 -9.75 18.96 10.29
C ASP A 16 -10.15 20.43 10.25
N GLN A 17 -11.03 20.75 9.33
CA GLN A 17 -11.41 22.15 9.12
C GLN A 17 -12.19 22.72 10.27
N THR A 18 -12.78 21.90 11.12
CA THR A 18 -13.56 22.38 12.24
C THR A 18 -12.72 22.53 13.49
N GLY A 19 -11.46 22.21 13.42
CA GLY A 19 -10.59 22.26 14.59
C GLY A 19 -10.51 20.96 15.38
N ASN A 20 -11.22 19.94 14.96
CA ASN A 20 -11.14 18.64 15.63
C ASN A 20 -9.95 17.87 15.12
N THR A 21 -9.35 17.07 15.99
CA THR A 21 -8.26 16.22 15.56
C THR A 21 -8.78 15.23 14.53
N ALA A 22 -8.18 15.24 13.37
CA ALA A 22 -8.55 14.30 12.33
C ALA A 22 -8.22 12.89 12.79
N SER A 23 -9.04 11.93 12.39
CA SER A 23 -8.80 10.55 12.70
C SER A 23 -7.64 10.10 11.83
N GLN A 24 -6.47 10.08 12.38
CA GLN A 24 -5.29 9.72 11.62
C GLN A 24 -4.55 8.62 12.33
N ARG A 25 -4.25 7.55 11.58
CA ARG A 25 -3.50 6.44 12.11
C ARG A 25 -2.05 6.63 11.81
N TRP A 26 -1.21 6.25 12.75
CA TRP A 26 0.23 6.29 12.56
C TRP A 26 0.77 4.89 12.70
N PRO A 27 1.69 4.50 11.84
CA PRO A 27 2.28 3.17 11.96
C PRO A 27 3.21 3.13 13.17
N THR A 28 3.06 2.08 13.96
CA THR A 28 3.98 1.82 15.06
C THR A 28 5.04 0.83 14.63
N GLU A 29 4.78 0.03 13.59
CA GLU A 29 5.75 -0.90 13.08
C GLU A 29 5.42 -1.22 11.63
N ILE A 30 6.43 -1.28 10.79
CA ILE A 30 6.32 -1.71 9.41
C ILE A 30 7.32 -2.85 9.25
N ARG A 31 6.81 -4.03 8.88
CA ARG A 31 7.65 -5.21 8.81
C ARG A 31 7.43 -5.93 7.50
N LEU A 32 8.51 -6.26 6.83
CA LEU A 32 8.47 -7.02 5.59
C LEU A 32 8.70 -8.48 5.92
N SER A 33 7.89 -9.37 5.36
CA SER A 33 8.06 -10.80 5.59
C SER A 33 9.40 -11.27 5.03
N SER A 34 9.88 -12.41 5.52
CA SER A 34 11.19 -12.90 5.11
C SER A 34 11.22 -13.25 3.63
N ASP A 35 10.10 -13.67 3.05
CA ASP A 35 10.05 -13.96 1.63
C ASP A 35 9.76 -12.71 0.79
N LYS A 36 9.59 -11.55 1.44
CA LYS A 36 9.39 -10.26 0.80
C LYS A 36 8.10 -10.18 -0.01
N ARG A 37 7.15 -11.01 0.31
CA ARG A 37 5.88 -11.06 -0.40
C ARG A 37 4.74 -10.46 0.38
N ARG A 38 4.96 -10.01 1.61
CA ARG A 38 3.89 -9.48 2.43
C ARG A 38 4.41 -8.34 3.29
N LEU A 39 3.65 -7.27 3.34
CA LEU A 39 3.96 -6.13 4.18
C LEU A 39 2.98 -6.11 5.34
N ASN A 40 3.49 -6.08 6.55
CA ASN A 40 2.68 -6.03 7.75
C ASN A 40 2.88 -4.68 8.42
N VAL A 41 1.79 -3.99 8.69
CA VAL A 41 1.85 -2.66 9.29
C VAL A 41 0.94 -2.67 10.52
N SER A 42 1.49 -2.27 11.65
CA SER A 42 0.70 -2.09 12.88
C SER A 42 0.52 -0.61 13.09
N PHE A 43 -0.67 -0.23 13.56
CA PHE A 43 -1.02 1.17 13.74
C PHE A 43 -1.27 1.47 15.21
N ASP A 44 -1.22 2.76 15.55
CA ASP A 44 -1.33 3.18 16.94
C ASP A 44 -2.75 3.06 17.49
N ASP A 45 -3.75 2.83 16.66
CA ASP A 45 -5.10 2.60 17.12
C ASP A 45 -5.38 1.11 17.38
N GLY A 46 -4.35 0.28 17.31
CA GLY A 46 -4.49 -1.15 17.55
C GLY A 46 -4.82 -1.96 16.31
N SER A 47 -5.09 -1.31 15.19
CA SER A 47 -5.37 -2.04 13.97
C SER A 47 -4.06 -2.46 13.29
N ALA A 48 -4.17 -3.36 12.34
CA ALA A 48 -3.03 -3.85 11.60
C ALA A 48 -3.46 -4.20 10.18
N SER A 49 -2.52 -4.10 9.27
CA SER A 49 -2.73 -4.48 7.87
C SER A 49 -1.71 -5.52 7.48
N SER A 50 -2.14 -6.49 6.70
CA SER A 50 -1.24 -7.47 6.13
C SER A 50 -1.58 -7.54 4.64
N ILE A 51 -0.68 -7.04 3.80
CA ILE A 51 -0.97 -6.82 2.40
C ILE A 51 0.07 -7.55 1.57
N THR A 52 -0.39 -8.27 0.56
CA THR A 52 0.55 -8.97 -0.31
C THR A 52 1.28 -8.00 -1.21
N ALA A 53 2.50 -8.35 -1.57
CA ALA A 53 3.25 -7.55 -2.54
C ALA A 53 2.50 -7.47 -3.86
N GLU A 54 1.82 -8.54 -4.24
CA GLU A 54 1.04 -8.54 -5.47
C GLU A 54 -0.02 -7.44 -5.43
N LEU A 55 -0.79 -7.34 -4.36
CA LEU A 55 -1.81 -6.31 -4.28
C LEU A 55 -1.21 -4.92 -4.28
N LEU A 56 -0.15 -4.72 -3.51
CA LEU A 56 0.51 -3.41 -3.48
C LEU A 56 1.00 -3.02 -4.86
N ARG A 57 1.48 -3.99 -5.64
CA ARG A 57 1.98 -3.71 -6.97
C ARG A 57 0.86 -3.38 -7.95
N VAL A 58 -0.20 -4.20 -7.96
CA VAL A 58 -1.24 -4.03 -8.97
C VAL A 58 -2.17 -2.87 -8.65
N GLU A 59 -2.24 -2.46 -7.39
CA GLU A 59 -3.04 -1.31 -6.97
C GLU A 59 -2.16 -0.13 -6.57
N SER A 60 -0.94 -0.08 -7.09
CA SER A 60 -0.03 1.01 -6.79
C SER A 60 -0.69 2.35 -7.08
N PRO A 61 -0.54 3.35 -6.23
CA PRO A 61 -1.16 4.66 -6.46
C PRO A 61 -0.45 5.50 -7.52
N SER A 62 0.57 4.94 -8.17
CA SER A 62 1.28 5.69 -9.19
C SER A 62 0.41 5.90 -10.43
N ALA A 63 0.73 6.93 -11.20
CA ALA A 63 0.01 7.21 -12.43
C ALA A 63 0.18 6.08 -13.45
N GLU A 64 1.28 5.34 -13.35
CA GLU A 64 1.51 4.21 -14.25
C GLU A 64 0.40 3.16 -14.13
N VAL A 65 -0.17 3.02 -12.95
CA VAL A 65 -1.23 2.07 -12.72
C VAL A 65 -2.60 2.74 -12.79
N GLN A 66 -2.75 3.86 -12.10
CA GLN A 66 -4.07 4.48 -11.96
C GLN A 66 -4.49 5.30 -13.18
N GLY A 67 -3.52 5.74 -13.98
CA GLY A 67 -3.84 6.58 -15.11
C GLY A 67 -4.11 8.02 -14.68
N HIS A 68 -4.58 8.81 -15.64
CA HIS A 68 -4.83 10.22 -15.38
C HIS A 68 -6.30 10.57 -15.48
N GLY A 69 -7.17 9.60 -15.59
CA GLY A 69 -8.59 9.86 -15.68
C GLY A 69 -9.38 8.59 -15.69
N ALA A 70 -10.70 8.75 -15.72
CA ALA A 70 -11.59 7.61 -15.70
C ALA A 70 -11.29 6.69 -16.89
N GLY A 71 -11.27 5.40 -16.63
CA GLY A 71 -11.05 4.43 -17.68
C GLY A 71 -9.61 4.25 -18.09
N GLN A 72 -8.67 4.91 -17.43
CA GLN A 72 -7.27 4.79 -17.79
C GLN A 72 -6.47 3.92 -16.83
N LYS A 73 -7.12 3.36 -15.84
CA LYS A 73 -6.44 2.47 -14.93
C LYS A 73 -5.98 1.21 -15.65
N THR A 74 -4.76 0.80 -15.43
CA THR A 74 -4.26 -0.44 -16.02
C THR A 74 -4.44 -1.58 -15.04
N THR A 75 -4.46 -2.79 -15.59
CA THR A 75 -4.54 -4.00 -14.77
C THR A 75 -3.30 -4.83 -15.07
N PRO A 76 -2.24 -4.64 -14.27
CA PRO A 76 -0.99 -5.38 -14.54
C PRO A 76 -1.20 -6.87 -14.39
N ALA A 77 -0.67 -7.64 -15.34
CA ALA A 77 -0.78 -9.09 -15.33
C ALA A 77 0.56 -9.70 -14.92
N GLY A 78 0.53 -10.96 -14.53
CA GLY A 78 1.74 -11.72 -14.27
C GLY A 78 2.48 -11.30 -13.02
N LYS A 79 1.78 -10.80 -12.00
CA LYS A 79 2.43 -10.24 -10.82
C LYS A 79 2.36 -11.15 -9.60
N ARG A 80 1.92 -12.40 -9.77
CA ARG A 80 1.75 -13.31 -8.63
C ARG A 80 3.03 -13.44 -7.79
N ASN A 81 4.18 -13.43 -8.43
CA ASN A 81 5.44 -13.69 -7.72
C ASN A 81 6.26 -12.43 -7.48
N VAL A 82 5.67 -11.25 -7.63
CA VAL A 82 6.40 -10.02 -7.38
C VAL A 82 6.76 -9.93 -5.89
N THR A 83 7.92 -9.37 -5.60
CA THR A 83 8.35 -9.17 -4.22
C THR A 83 8.68 -7.70 -4.01
N ILE A 84 8.84 -7.33 -2.75
CA ILE A 84 9.22 -5.96 -2.39
C ILE A 84 10.73 -5.93 -2.22
N SER A 85 11.40 -5.08 -3.01
CA SER A 85 12.86 -4.97 -2.93
C SER A 85 13.30 -3.91 -1.92
N ARG A 86 12.54 -2.85 -1.75
CA ARG A 86 12.96 -1.78 -0.86
C ARG A 86 11.77 -0.95 -0.43
N ILE A 87 11.83 -0.43 0.77
CA ILE A 87 10.84 0.46 1.33
C ILE A 87 11.57 1.69 1.83
N ASP A 88 11.19 2.86 1.33
CA ASP A 88 11.80 4.12 1.72
C ASP A 88 10.77 5.05 2.32
N PRO A 89 11.04 5.67 3.46
CA PRO A 89 10.11 6.66 4.02
C PRO A 89 10.06 7.90 3.13
N VAL A 90 8.90 8.51 3.05
CA VAL A 90 8.73 9.76 2.32
C VAL A 90 8.11 10.74 3.30
N GLY A 91 8.90 11.71 3.75
CA GLY A 91 8.46 12.59 4.81
C GLY A 91 8.02 11.76 6.01
N ASN A 92 6.95 12.17 6.65
CA ASN A 92 6.38 11.40 7.75
C ASN A 92 4.98 10.93 7.40
N TYR A 93 4.63 10.86 6.11
CA TYR A 93 3.25 10.58 5.73
C TYR A 93 3.09 9.39 4.78
N ALA A 94 4.18 8.80 4.29
CA ALA A 94 4.08 7.74 3.29
C ALA A 94 5.36 6.95 3.21
N ILE A 95 5.28 5.83 2.50
CA ILE A 95 6.46 5.09 2.09
C ILE A 95 6.41 4.91 0.58
N ARG A 96 7.59 4.86 -0.03
CA ARG A 96 7.72 4.46 -1.42
C ARG A 96 8.15 3.01 -1.43
N ILE A 97 7.51 2.19 -2.24
CA ILE A 97 7.82 0.77 -2.31
C ILE A 97 8.41 0.48 -3.68
N ALA A 98 9.58 -0.15 -3.67
CA ALA A 98 10.22 -0.64 -4.90
C ALA A 98 9.96 -2.13 -5.00
N PHE A 99 9.56 -2.58 -6.18
CA PHE A 99 9.19 -3.97 -6.41
C PHE A 99 10.23 -4.66 -7.29
N SER A 100 10.21 -5.98 -7.24
CA SER A 100 11.20 -6.78 -7.98
C SER A 100 11.10 -6.61 -9.48
N ASP A 101 9.97 -6.15 -9.99
CA ASP A 101 9.80 -5.91 -11.42
C ASP A 101 10.25 -4.51 -11.85
N GLY A 102 10.83 -3.73 -10.93
CA GLY A 102 11.35 -2.41 -11.25
C GLY A 102 10.40 -1.26 -11.00
N HIS A 103 9.13 -1.54 -10.71
CA HIS A 103 8.17 -0.48 -10.42
C HIS A 103 8.50 0.14 -9.05
N ASP A 104 8.67 1.45 -8.99
CA ASP A 104 9.07 2.09 -7.73
C ASP A 104 8.50 3.50 -7.55
N THR A 105 7.44 3.85 -8.28
CA THR A 105 6.95 5.22 -8.26
C THR A 105 5.73 5.44 -7.38
N GLY A 106 5.20 4.40 -6.75
CA GLY A 106 4.01 4.58 -5.92
C GLY A 106 4.34 5.06 -4.53
N LEU A 107 3.60 6.05 -4.05
CA LEU A 107 3.70 6.53 -2.69
C LEU A 107 2.49 6.04 -1.92
N PHE A 108 2.73 5.24 -0.90
CA PHE A 108 1.65 4.63 -0.13
C PHE A 108 1.52 5.36 1.19
N THR A 109 0.43 6.11 1.34
CA THR A 109 0.17 6.82 2.58
C THR A 109 -0.30 5.84 3.65
N TRP A 110 -0.28 6.28 4.91
CA TRP A 110 -0.71 5.43 6.01
C TRP A 110 -2.17 5.02 5.86
N GLU A 111 -3.02 5.96 5.44
CA GLU A 111 -4.43 5.64 5.24
C GLU A 111 -4.64 4.67 4.11
N LEU A 112 -3.87 4.80 3.04
CA LEU A 112 -3.98 3.87 1.93
C LEU A 112 -3.57 2.46 2.36
N LEU A 113 -2.49 2.36 3.12
CA LEU A 113 -2.05 1.05 3.60
C LEU A 113 -3.09 0.43 4.54
N HIS A 114 -3.72 1.24 5.37
CA HIS A 114 -4.77 0.74 6.23
C HIS A 114 -5.95 0.26 5.41
N ASP A 115 -6.37 1.05 4.43
CA ASP A 115 -7.50 0.71 3.58
C ASP A 115 -7.23 -0.59 2.81
N TYR A 116 -6.05 -0.72 2.24
CA TYR A 116 -5.72 -1.93 1.50
C TYR A 116 -5.71 -3.15 2.41
N GLY A 117 -5.29 -2.98 3.65
CA GLY A 117 -5.32 -4.09 4.59
C GLY A 117 -6.74 -4.51 4.93
N GLN A 118 -7.63 -3.53 5.10
CA GLN A 118 -9.02 -3.81 5.45
C GLN A 118 -9.77 -4.46 4.28
N ARG A 119 -9.44 -4.08 3.06
CA ARG A 119 -10.14 -4.55 1.88
C ARG A 119 -9.32 -5.52 1.04
N HIS A 120 -8.30 -6.14 1.63
CA HIS A 120 -7.35 -6.94 0.87
C HIS A 120 -8.05 -7.98 -0.01
N ASP A 121 -8.92 -8.79 0.59
CA ASP A 121 -9.54 -9.88 -0.16
C ASP A 121 -10.49 -9.37 -1.22
N SER A 122 -11.21 -8.32 -0.91
CA SER A 122 -12.12 -7.70 -1.85
C SER A 122 -11.35 -7.10 -3.03
N LEU A 123 -10.25 -6.42 -2.74
CA LEU A 123 -9.44 -5.83 -3.81
C LEU A 123 -8.79 -6.90 -4.67
N MET A 124 -8.34 -8.00 -4.06
CA MET A 124 -7.78 -9.09 -4.85
C MET A 124 -8.84 -9.73 -5.73
N ALA A 125 -10.05 -9.92 -5.22
CA ALA A 125 -11.12 -10.49 -6.03
C ALA A 125 -11.45 -9.59 -7.22
N ASP A 126 -11.51 -8.28 -7.00
CA ASP A 126 -11.75 -7.34 -8.09
C ASP A 126 -10.64 -7.39 -9.12
N TYR A 127 -9.39 -7.48 -8.66
CA TYR A 127 -8.25 -7.55 -9.55
C TYR A 127 -8.31 -8.82 -10.40
N GLU A 128 -8.61 -9.96 -9.79
CA GLU A 128 -8.68 -11.22 -10.53
C GLU A 128 -9.81 -11.20 -11.53
N SER A 129 -10.93 -10.56 -11.19
CA SER A 129 -12.03 -10.42 -12.11
C SER A 129 -11.65 -9.58 -13.33
N ARG A 130 -10.92 -8.49 -13.11
CA ARG A 130 -10.47 -7.65 -14.22
C ARG A 130 -9.48 -8.39 -15.11
N LEU A 131 -8.61 -9.23 -14.52
CA LEU A 131 -7.69 -10.03 -15.31
C LEU A 131 -8.47 -11.02 -16.18
N ASN A 132 -9.46 -11.69 -15.61
CA ASN A 132 -10.26 -12.63 -16.35
C ASN A 132 -10.97 -11.96 -17.51
N ASP A 133 -11.53 -10.78 -17.27
CA ASP A 133 -12.23 -10.04 -18.34
C ASP A 133 -11.28 -9.68 -19.46
N ALA A 134 -10.02 -9.47 -19.16
CA ALA A 134 -9.02 -9.12 -20.17
C ALA A 134 -8.33 -10.35 -20.76
N GLY A 135 -8.73 -11.55 -20.36
CA GLY A 135 -8.11 -12.77 -20.86
C GLY A 135 -6.69 -12.96 -20.36
N GLN A 136 -6.38 -12.46 -19.18
CA GLN A 136 -5.04 -12.50 -18.65
C GLN A 136 -5.01 -13.20 -17.31
N GLY A 137 -3.82 -13.45 -16.78
CA GLY A 137 -3.66 -14.17 -15.53
C GLY A 137 -2.63 -13.52 -14.63
N ARG A 138 -2.56 -14.05 -13.44
CA ARG A 138 -1.60 -13.55 -12.44
C ARG A 138 -0.17 -14.03 -12.71
N GLY A 139 -0.03 -15.02 -13.53
CA GLY A 139 1.29 -15.54 -13.86
C GLY A 139 1.42 -17.01 -13.64
#